data_fdd9f56503ab928968b6f65169192dc6
#
_entry.id   fdd9f56503ab928968b6f65169192dc6
#
_cell.length_a   1.000
_cell.length_b   1.000
_cell.length_c   1.000
_cell.angle_alpha   90.00
_cell.angle_beta   90.00
_cell.angle_gamma   90.00
#
_symmetry.space_group_name_H-M   'P 1'
#
loop_
_entity.id
_entity.type
_entity.pdbx_description
1 polymer ?
#
loop_
_entity_poly.entity_id
_entity_poly.type
_entity_poly.pdbx_seq_one_letter_code
_entity_poly.pdbx_strand_id
1 'polypeptide(L)'
;MKIKSFLWILLFGVFCSNSMAELPKVIAHRGYWKTPSSAQNSLRALELADSIGVYGSEFDVWLTKDDVLIVNHDAVINGMDIESSSSKMLLKQKLKNGETVPTLDAFLNRAKKLSVRLICELKPHKDKQREAVKRIVEMVRKKGLEKRVEYITFSAEGLLELIEQAPKGTPVYYLNGSRLPKDLKSIDAAGQDYHINVFRRHIGWIKECHDLGLKVNVWT
;
A
#
# COMPACT_ATOMS: atom_id res chain seq x y z
N MET A 1 -38.08 -34.87 56.35
CA MET A 1 -38.04 -34.22 55.05
C MET A 1 -36.77 -33.31 55.06
N LYS A 2 -35.67 -33.78 54.43
CA LYS A 2 -34.40 -33.07 54.44
C LYS A 2 -34.22 -32.36 53.07
N ILE A 3 -34.24 -31.04 53.08
CA ILE A 3 -33.99 -30.21 51.91
C ILE A 3 -32.47 -30.10 51.71
N LYS A 4 -31.98 -30.66 50.58
CA LYS A 4 -30.58 -30.51 50.19
C LYS A 4 -30.45 -29.23 49.35
N SER A 5 -29.80 -28.20 49.89
CA SER A 5 -29.43 -26.98 49.17
C SER A 5 -28.25 -27.29 48.26
N PHE A 6 -28.47 -27.18 46.94
CA PHE A 6 -27.41 -27.24 45.93
C PHE A 6 -26.82 -25.83 45.75
N LEU A 7 -25.58 -25.63 46.20
CA LEU A 7 -24.83 -24.42 46.00
C LEU A 7 -24.16 -24.47 44.62
N TRP A 8 -24.63 -23.67 43.63
CA TRP A 8 -23.99 -23.48 42.36
C TRP A 8 -22.88 -22.44 42.51
N ILE A 9 -21.62 -22.89 42.46
CA ILE A 9 -20.46 -22.00 42.36
C ILE A 9 -20.28 -21.66 40.87
N LEU A 10 -20.65 -20.44 40.49
CA LEU A 10 -20.31 -19.86 39.19
C LEU A 10 -18.84 -19.47 39.21
N LEU A 11 -17.98 -20.31 38.63
CA LEU A 11 -16.59 -19.91 38.30
C LEU A 11 -16.62 -18.94 37.11
N PHE A 12 -16.50 -17.65 37.41
CA PHE A 12 -16.14 -16.65 36.40
C PHE A 12 -14.64 -16.82 36.04
N GLY A 13 -14.39 -17.58 34.99
CA GLY A 13 -13.05 -17.61 34.39
C GLY A 13 -12.76 -16.25 33.75
N VAL A 14 -11.92 -15.45 34.42
CA VAL A 14 -11.32 -14.26 33.78
C VAL A 14 -10.37 -14.77 32.71
N PHE A 15 -10.84 -14.83 31.47
CA PHE A 15 -9.96 -15.00 30.34
C PHE A 15 -9.14 -13.71 30.20
N CYS A 16 -7.97 -13.67 30.82
CA CYS A 16 -6.93 -12.72 30.47
C CYS A 16 -6.44 -13.11 29.07
N SER A 17 -7.04 -12.54 28.02
CA SER A 17 -6.45 -12.59 26.69
C SER A 17 -5.16 -11.78 26.73
N ASN A 18 -4.03 -12.47 26.92
CA ASN A 18 -2.71 -11.90 26.64
C ASN A 18 -2.70 -11.57 25.14
N SER A 19 -3.05 -10.33 24.80
CA SER A 19 -2.80 -9.78 23.48
C SER A 19 -1.28 -9.70 23.31
N MET A 20 -0.69 -10.77 22.75
CA MET A 20 0.68 -10.69 22.27
C MET A 20 0.72 -9.58 21.22
N ALA A 21 1.50 -8.54 21.48
CA ALA A 21 1.69 -7.47 20.51
C ALA A 21 2.18 -8.08 19.20
N GLU A 22 1.42 -7.90 18.12
CA GLU A 22 1.83 -8.39 16.80
C GLU A 22 3.12 -7.68 16.40
N LEU A 23 4.13 -8.44 15.97
CA LEU A 23 5.39 -7.86 15.53
C LEU A 23 5.18 -6.95 14.30
N PRO A 24 5.91 -5.84 14.20
CA PRO A 24 5.83 -4.96 13.05
C PRO A 24 6.09 -5.71 11.74
N LYS A 25 5.26 -5.46 10.74
CA LYS A 25 5.42 -6.03 9.39
C LYS A 25 6.36 -5.17 8.57
N VAL A 26 7.26 -5.81 7.83
CA VAL A 26 8.22 -5.11 6.98
C VAL A 26 7.69 -5.02 5.55
N ILE A 27 7.72 -3.82 4.96
CA ILE A 27 7.39 -3.55 3.57
C ILE A 27 8.68 -3.12 2.86
N ALA A 28 9.00 -3.78 1.75
CA ALA A 28 10.13 -3.42 0.91
C ALA A 28 9.76 -2.21 0.04
N HIS A 29 10.26 -1.01 0.38
CA HIS A 29 10.04 0.24 -0.32
C HIS A 29 10.67 0.21 -1.72
N ARG A 30 9.85 0.29 -2.77
CA ARG A 30 10.21 0.12 -4.20
C ARG A 30 10.79 -1.26 -4.51
N GLY A 31 10.34 -2.29 -3.74
CA GLY A 31 10.90 -3.63 -3.75
C GLY A 31 12.23 -3.76 -3.01
N TYR A 32 12.82 -4.97 -3.01
CA TYR A 32 14.16 -5.18 -2.45
C TYR A 32 15.23 -4.89 -3.50
N TRP A 33 15.52 -3.60 -3.70
CA TRP A 33 16.32 -3.09 -4.81
C TRP A 33 17.79 -2.81 -4.48
N LYS A 34 18.18 -2.69 -3.20
CA LYS A 34 19.56 -2.41 -2.78
C LYS A 34 20.47 -3.65 -2.89
N THR A 35 20.45 -4.30 -4.06
CA THR A 35 21.29 -5.45 -4.40
C THR A 35 21.90 -5.27 -5.78
N PRO A 36 23.06 -5.92 -6.09
CA PRO A 36 23.81 -5.68 -7.34
C PRO A 36 23.01 -5.89 -8.64
N SER A 37 22.02 -6.78 -8.65
CA SER A 37 21.23 -7.13 -9.85
C SER A 37 19.85 -6.52 -9.88
N SER A 38 19.56 -5.54 -9.00
CA SER A 38 18.22 -4.99 -8.85
C SER A 38 18.20 -3.46 -8.99
N ALA A 39 17.01 -2.90 -9.23
CA ALA A 39 16.75 -1.47 -9.26
C ALA A 39 15.40 -1.16 -8.64
N GLN A 40 15.20 0.08 -8.19
CA GLN A 40 13.91 0.54 -7.68
C GLN A 40 12.80 0.25 -8.71
N ASN A 41 11.66 -0.25 -8.23
CA ASN A 41 10.49 -0.50 -9.09
C ASN A 41 10.72 -1.52 -10.23
N SER A 42 11.83 -2.28 -10.22
CA SER A 42 12.08 -3.33 -11.21
C SER A 42 11.30 -4.61 -10.89
N LEU A 43 11.11 -5.45 -11.90
CA LEU A 43 10.53 -6.79 -11.70
C LEU A 43 11.42 -7.63 -10.78
N ARG A 44 12.73 -7.45 -10.89
CA ARG A 44 13.69 -8.13 -10.03
C ARG A 44 13.58 -7.72 -8.58
N ALA A 45 13.34 -6.41 -8.30
CA ALA A 45 13.14 -5.93 -6.92
C ALA A 45 11.90 -6.53 -6.26
N LEU A 46 10.81 -6.71 -7.03
CA LEU A 46 9.61 -7.39 -6.57
C LEU A 46 9.88 -8.87 -6.25
N GLU A 47 10.58 -9.59 -7.13
CA GLU A 47 10.96 -11.01 -6.89
C GLU A 47 11.83 -11.19 -5.66
N LEU A 48 12.79 -10.29 -5.49
CA LEU A 48 13.68 -10.35 -4.33
C LEU A 48 12.93 -10.02 -3.03
N ALA A 49 11.97 -9.09 -3.04
CA ALA A 49 11.11 -8.83 -1.90
C ALA A 49 10.32 -10.08 -1.49
N ASP A 50 9.75 -10.81 -2.46
CA ASP A 50 9.06 -12.09 -2.21
C ASP A 50 10.03 -13.14 -1.63
N SER A 51 11.22 -13.27 -2.20
CA SER A 51 12.20 -14.28 -1.81
C SER A 51 12.71 -14.16 -0.38
N ILE A 52 12.74 -12.93 0.17
CA ILE A 52 13.16 -12.69 1.57
C ILE A 52 11.98 -12.73 2.56
N GLY A 53 10.77 -13.01 2.10
CA GLY A 53 9.59 -13.22 2.93
C GLY A 53 9.08 -11.99 3.68
N VAL A 54 9.26 -10.77 3.16
CA VAL A 54 8.67 -9.57 3.75
C VAL A 54 7.15 -9.55 3.56
N TYR A 55 6.47 -8.79 4.40
CA TYR A 55 5.00 -8.66 4.35
C TYR A 55 4.51 -8.13 3.00
N GLY A 56 5.16 -7.09 2.48
CA GLY A 56 4.74 -6.43 1.25
C GLY A 56 5.90 -5.88 0.45
N SER A 57 5.68 -5.74 -0.86
CA SER A 57 6.54 -4.99 -1.78
C SER A 57 5.77 -3.75 -2.22
N GLU A 58 6.32 -2.59 -1.90
CA GLU A 58 5.76 -1.32 -2.35
C GLU A 58 6.31 -0.98 -3.74
N PHE A 59 5.49 -0.30 -4.54
CA PHE A 59 5.81 0.17 -5.88
C PHE A 59 4.93 1.36 -6.27
N ASP A 60 5.47 2.22 -7.14
CA ASP A 60 4.91 3.50 -7.51
C ASP A 60 4.27 3.47 -8.90
N VAL A 61 3.06 4.00 -9.08
CA VAL A 61 2.32 3.94 -10.34
C VAL A 61 1.99 5.34 -10.88
N TRP A 62 2.34 5.56 -12.14
CA TRP A 62 1.99 6.73 -12.93
C TRP A 62 1.14 6.36 -14.15
N LEU A 63 0.32 7.32 -14.60
CA LEU A 63 -0.42 7.26 -15.85
C LEU A 63 0.28 8.14 -16.89
N THR A 64 0.59 7.59 -18.06
CA THR A 64 1.23 8.31 -19.17
C THR A 64 0.24 9.17 -19.96
N LYS A 65 0.74 9.99 -20.89
CA LYS A 65 -0.09 10.80 -21.79
C LYS A 65 -1.12 9.98 -22.57
N ASP A 66 -0.72 8.79 -23.03
CA ASP A 66 -1.52 7.86 -23.82
C ASP A 66 -2.18 6.76 -22.95
N ASP A 67 -2.41 7.07 -21.68
CA ASP A 67 -3.20 6.29 -20.73
C ASP A 67 -2.67 4.88 -20.43
N VAL A 68 -1.37 4.69 -20.50
CA VAL A 68 -0.70 3.47 -20.06
C VAL A 68 -0.17 3.64 -18.63
N LEU A 69 -0.45 2.68 -17.75
CA LEU A 69 0.09 2.66 -16.40
C LEU A 69 1.51 2.09 -16.41
N ILE A 70 2.46 2.83 -15.86
CA ILE A 70 3.88 2.42 -15.72
C ILE A 70 4.31 2.46 -14.26
N VAL A 71 5.34 1.71 -13.93
CA VAL A 71 5.88 1.62 -12.55
C VAL A 71 7.20 2.37 -12.47
N ASN A 72 7.19 3.52 -11.78
CA ASN A 72 8.36 4.38 -11.57
C ASN A 72 8.11 5.33 -10.40
N HIS A 73 9.15 5.68 -9.63
CA HIS A 73 8.97 6.58 -8.49
C HIS A 73 8.87 8.06 -8.92
N ASP A 74 9.81 8.52 -9.72
CA ASP A 74 9.91 9.93 -10.09
C ASP A 74 8.93 10.29 -11.22
N ALA A 75 8.43 11.52 -11.23
CA ALA A 75 7.57 12.03 -12.32
C ALA A 75 8.31 12.13 -13.65
N VAL A 76 9.65 12.04 -13.64
CA VAL A 76 10.52 12.20 -14.80
C VAL A 76 11.42 10.98 -14.96
N ILE A 77 11.52 10.45 -16.18
CA ILE A 77 12.44 9.37 -16.55
C ILE A 77 13.39 9.90 -17.63
N ASN A 78 14.69 10.00 -17.31
CA ASN A 78 15.71 10.47 -18.26
C ASN A 78 15.32 11.79 -18.97
N GLY A 79 14.84 12.78 -18.22
CA GLY A 79 14.41 14.07 -18.73
C GLY A 79 13.02 14.12 -19.38
N MET A 80 12.31 13.00 -19.46
CA MET A 80 10.95 12.92 -20.00
C MET A 80 9.93 12.91 -18.84
N ASP A 81 9.06 13.90 -18.77
CA ASP A 81 7.91 13.93 -17.86
C ASP A 81 6.89 12.86 -18.28
N ILE A 82 6.46 12.05 -17.30
CA ILE A 82 5.64 10.86 -17.56
C ILE A 82 4.24 11.24 -18.07
N GLU A 83 3.58 12.22 -17.44
CA GLU A 83 2.20 12.58 -17.76
C GLU A 83 2.07 13.21 -19.16
N SER A 84 3.15 13.82 -19.67
CA SER A 84 3.19 14.45 -21.00
C SER A 84 3.85 13.59 -22.08
N SER A 85 4.47 12.46 -21.72
CA SER A 85 5.16 11.56 -22.64
C SER A 85 4.32 10.34 -23.02
N SER A 86 4.52 9.80 -24.23
CA SER A 86 3.90 8.53 -24.62
C SER A 86 4.62 7.34 -23.99
N SER A 87 3.85 6.31 -23.69
CA SER A 87 4.38 5.04 -23.16
C SER A 87 5.45 4.43 -24.07
N LYS A 88 5.29 4.54 -25.40
CA LYS A 88 6.27 4.04 -26.38
C LYS A 88 7.68 4.62 -26.19
N MET A 89 7.79 5.87 -25.72
CA MET A 89 9.09 6.51 -25.43
C MET A 89 9.62 6.07 -24.07
N LEU A 90 8.77 6.07 -23.06
CA LEU A 90 9.13 5.74 -21.68
C LEU A 90 9.56 4.28 -21.52
N LEU A 91 8.88 3.34 -22.18
CA LEU A 91 9.19 1.91 -22.10
C LEU A 91 10.49 1.52 -22.83
N LYS A 92 11.13 2.43 -23.59
CA LYS A 92 12.48 2.23 -24.13
C LYS A 92 13.57 2.55 -23.10
N GLN A 93 13.21 3.24 -22.01
CA GLN A 93 14.18 3.63 -21.00
C GLN A 93 14.60 2.43 -20.15
N LYS A 94 15.86 2.49 -19.67
CA LYS A 94 16.45 1.45 -18.85
C LYS A 94 16.55 1.87 -17.41
N LEU A 95 16.21 0.95 -16.52
CA LEU A 95 16.51 1.03 -15.11
C LEU A 95 18.00 0.78 -14.86
N LYS A 96 18.49 1.09 -13.66
CA LYS A 96 19.91 0.93 -13.30
C LYS A 96 20.44 -0.50 -13.44
N ASN A 97 19.57 -1.51 -13.35
CA ASN A 97 19.91 -2.92 -13.51
C ASN A 97 19.77 -3.44 -14.96
N GLY A 98 19.48 -2.55 -15.92
CA GLY A 98 19.33 -2.89 -17.35
C GLY A 98 17.92 -3.34 -17.77
N GLU A 99 17.01 -3.60 -16.84
CA GLU A 99 15.60 -3.83 -17.16
C GLU A 99 15.00 -2.59 -17.83
N THR A 100 13.96 -2.76 -18.62
CA THR A 100 13.12 -1.65 -19.10
C THR A 100 12.18 -1.20 -17.99
N VAL A 101 11.78 0.08 -18.01
CA VAL A 101 10.68 0.56 -17.15
C VAL A 101 9.46 -0.34 -17.34
N PRO A 102 8.93 -0.99 -16.31
CA PRO A 102 7.81 -1.91 -16.49
C PRO A 102 6.47 -1.17 -16.61
N THR A 103 5.55 -1.72 -17.39
CA THR A 103 4.13 -1.38 -17.28
C THR A 103 3.57 -2.01 -16.00
N LEU A 104 2.48 -1.42 -15.46
CA LEU A 104 1.74 -2.05 -14.36
C LEU A 104 1.23 -3.45 -14.76
N ASP A 105 0.82 -3.64 -16.02
CA ASP A 105 0.40 -4.95 -16.52
C ASP A 105 1.50 -6.01 -16.39
N ALA A 106 2.72 -5.68 -16.84
CA ALA A 106 3.88 -6.57 -16.71
C ALA A 106 4.24 -6.84 -15.24
N PHE A 107 4.18 -5.80 -14.40
CA PHE A 107 4.47 -5.90 -12.97
C PHE A 107 3.46 -6.82 -12.27
N LEU A 108 2.16 -6.62 -12.48
CA LEU A 108 1.12 -7.47 -11.90
C LEU A 108 1.15 -8.91 -12.45
N ASN A 109 1.50 -9.12 -13.73
CA ASN A 109 1.71 -10.46 -14.28
C ASN A 109 2.86 -11.19 -13.56
N ARG A 110 3.93 -10.48 -13.20
CA ARG A 110 5.01 -11.05 -12.38
C ARG A 110 4.52 -11.34 -10.97
N ALA A 111 3.81 -10.40 -10.34
CA ALA A 111 3.25 -10.52 -9.01
C ALA A 111 2.30 -11.72 -8.83
N LYS A 112 1.57 -12.12 -9.87
CA LYS A 112 0.71 -13.34 -9.84
C LYS A 112 1.46 -14.61 -9.49
N LYS A 113 2.75 -14.68 -9.79
CA LYS A 113 3.61 -15.86 -9.56
C LYS A 113 4.28 -15.85 -8.18
N LEU A 114 4.04 -14.81 -7.39
CA LEU A 114 4.66 -14.54 -6.11
C LEU A 114 3.59 -14.54 -5.01
N SER A 115 4.01 -14.53 -3.74
CA SER A 115 3.13 -14.55 -2.57
C SER A 115 3.06 -13.20 -1.85
N VAL A 116 4.06 -12.34 -2.02
CA VAL A 116 4.20 -11.04 -1.34
C VAL A 116 3.00 -10.13 -1.59
N ARG A 117 2.55 -9.39 -0.57
CA ARG A 117 1.50 -8.37 -0.73
C ARG A 117 1.99 -7.21 -1.59
N LEU A 118 1.08 -6.58 -2.26
CA LEU A 118 1.32 -5.49 -3.19
C LEU A 118 0.88 -4.17 -2.57
N ILE A 119 1.83 -3.29 -2.25
CA ILE A 119 1.54 -1.96 -1.71
C ILE A 119 1.70 -0.97 -2.86
N CYS A 120 0.57 -0.60 -3.45
CA CYS A 120 0.53 0.20 -4.67
C CYS A 120 0.41 1.69 -4.34
N GLU A 121 1.48 2.45 -4.54
CA GLU A 121 1.41 3.90 -4.46
C GLU A 121 0.82 4.49 -5.74
N LEU A 122 -0.34 5.13 -5.61
CA LEU A 122 -0.87 6.00 -6.64
C LEU A 122 -0.18 7.37 -6.53
N LYS A 123 0.62 7.71 -7.53
CA LYS A 123 1.27 9.03 -7.59
C LYS A 123 0.25 10.14 -7.87
N PRO A 124 0.49 11.37 -7.38
CA PRO A 124 -0.37 12.51 -7.66
C PRO A 124 -0.33 12.87 -9.16
N HIS A 125 -1.50 12.99 -9.78
CA HIS A 125 -1.65 13.42 -11.17
C HIS A 125 -2.29 14.81 -11.24
N LYS A 126 -1.90 15.62 -12.22
CA LYS A 126 -2.43 16.99 -12.38
C LYS A 126 -3.90 16.97 -12.80
N ASP A 127 -4.20 16.30 -13.91
CA ASP A 127 -5.53 16.35 -14.54
C ASP A 127 -6.22 14.99 -14.65
N LYS A 128 -5.50 13.88 -14.40
CA LYS A 128 -5.98 12.52 -14.64
C LYS A 128 -6.07 11.66 -13.39
N GLN A 129 -6.18 12.27 -12.20
CA GLN A 129 -6.16 11.53 -10.92
C GLN A 129 -7.23 10.44 -10.87
N ARG A 130 -8.49 10.79 -11.18
CA ARG A 130 -9.62 9.85 -11.19
C ARG A 130 -9.45 8.74 -12.23
N GLU A 131 -8.97 9.07 -13.43
CA GLU A 131 -8.73 8.09 -14.50
C GLU A 131 -7.59 7.13 -14.12
N ALA A 132 -6.52 7.63 -13.50
CA ALA A 132 -5.44 6.78 -12.98
C ALA A 132 -5.94 5.78 -11.94
N VAL A 133 -6.75 6.21 -10.97
CA VAL A 133 -7.40 5.34 -9.98
C VAL A 133 -8.21 4.26 -10.67
N LYS A 134 -9.14 4.66 -11.55
CA LYS A 134 -10.01 3.73 -12.29
C LYS A 134 -9.21 2.64 -12.98
N ARG A 135 -8.20 3.03 -13.76
CA ARG A 135 -7.38 2.08 -14.53
C ARG A 135 -6.57 1.15 -13.63
N ILE A 136 -6.01 1.64 -12.52
CA ILE A 136 -5.27 0.82 -11.57
C ILE A 136 -6.20 -0.23 -10.96
N VAL A 137 -7.36 0.19 -10.42
CA VAL A 137 -8.32 -0.71 -9.78
C VAL A 137 -8.86 -1.76 -10.76
N GLU A 138 -9.22 -1.35 -11.99
CA GLU A 138 -9.67 -2.27 -13.03
C GLU A 138 -8.58 -3.28 -13.43
N MET A 139 -7.31 -2.84 -13.55
CA MET A 139 -6.21 -3.73 -13.88
C MET A 139 -5.93 -4.73 -12.77
N VAL A 140 -5.91 -4.31 -11.51
CA VAL A 140 -5.76 -5.19 -10.35
C VAL A 140 -6.87 -6.25 -10.33
N ARG A 141 -8.12 -5.83 -10.56
CA ARG A 141 -9.29 -6.74 -10.65
C ARG A 141 -9.14 -7.72 -11.81
N LYS A 142 -8.79 -7.25 -13.00
CA LYS A 142 -8.54 -8.11 -14.19
C LYS A 142 -7.46 -9.16 -13.95
N LYS A 143 -6.49 -8.87 -13.07
CA LYS A 143 -5.43 -9.82 -12.70
C LYS A 143 -5.83 -10.77 -11.55
N GLY A 144 -6.96 -10.54 -10.87
CA GLY A 144 -7.41 -11.33 -9.72
C GLY A 144 -6.53 -11.11 -8.47
N LEU A 145 -6.02 -9.88 -8.29
CA LEU A 145 -5.09 -9.55 -7.22
C LEU A 145 -5.70 -8.66 -6.13
N GLU A 146 -7.01 -8.40 -6.13
CA GLU A 146 -7.69 -7.46 -5.23
C GLU A 146 -7.47 -7.77 -3.75
N LYS A 147 -7.42 -9.06 -3.41
CA LYS A 147 -7.20 -9.52 -2.02
C LYS A 147 -5.75 -9.38 -1.54
N ARG A 148 -4.83 -9.07 -2.47
CA ARG A 148 -3.39 -8.96 -2.21
C ARG A 148 -2.87 -7.54 -2.30
N VAL A 149 -3.69 -6.57 -2.75
CA VAL A 149 -3.30 -5.18 -2.91
C VAL A 149 -3.77 -4.35 -1.72
N GLU A 150 -2.91 -3.44 -1.28
CA GLU A 150 -3.20 -2.29 -0.44
C GLU A 150 -2.79 -1.04 -1.21
N TYR A 151 -3.54 0.04 -1.10
CA TYR A 151 -3.23 1.30 -1.79
C TYR A 151 -2.72 2.35 -0.84
N ILE A 152 -1.76 3.15 -1.31
CA ILE A 152 -1.22 4.29 -0.59
C ILE A 152 -1.14 5.50 -1.54
N THR A 153 -1.30 6.73 -1.05
CA THR A 153 -1.20 7.94 -1.88
C THR A 153 -0.94 9.19 -1.07
N PHE A 154 -0.20 10.14 -1.65
CA PHE A 154 -0.05 11.52 -1.15
C PHE A 154 -1.20 12.43 -1.58
N SER A 155 -1.97 12.06 -2.61
CA SER A 155 -3.09 12.85 -3.13
C SER A 155 -4.33 12.70 -2.25
N ALA A 156 -4.87 13.82 -1.77
CA ALA A 156 -6.13 13.81 -1.03
C ALA A 156 -7.31 13.40 -1.91
N GLU A 157 -7.32 13.82 -3.18
CA GLU A 157 -8.30 13.41 -4.19
C GLU A 157 -8.14 11.91 -4.50
N GLY A 158 -6.89 11.46 -4.76
CA GLY A 158 -6.59 10.05 -5.01
C GLY A 158 -7.00 9.13 -3.86
N LEU A 159 -6.88 9.59 -2.60
CA LEU A 159 -7.35 8.86 -1.42
C LEU A 159 -8.85 8.60 -1.49
N LEU A 160 -9.65 9.63 -1.74
CA LEU A 160 -11.11 9.54 -1.80
C LEU A 160 -11.56 8.68 -2.99
N GLU A 161 -10.96 8.88 -4.16
CA GLU A 161 -11.23 8.08 -5.35
C GLU A 161 -10.87 6.60 -5.17
N LEU A 162 -9.74 6.27 -4.50
CA LEU A 162 -9.38 4.89 -4.19
C LEU A 162 -10.37 4.24 -3.22
N ILE A 163 -10.81 4.97 -2.19
CA ILE A 163 -11.81 4.46 -1.23
C ILE A 163 -13.15 4.20 -1.94
N GLU A 164 -13.56 5.08 -2.87
CA GLU A 164 -14.81 4.94 -3.63
C GLU A 164 -14.75 3.77 -4.63
N GLN A 165 -13.64 3.63 -5.38
CA GLN A 165 -13.58 2.75 -6.55
C GLN A 165 -13.01 1.35 -6.25
N ALA A 166 -12.16 1.21 -5.23
CA ALA A 166 -11.61 -0.09 -4.85
C ALA A 166 -12.71 -0.98 -4.23
N PRO A 167 -12.58 -2.32 -4.34
CA PRO A 167 -13.50 -3.24 -3.68
C PRO A 167 -13.61 -2.93 -2.18
N LYS A 168 -14.83 -2.99 -1.63
CA LYS A 168 -15.08 -2.72 -0.21
C LYS A 168 -14.15 -3.54 0.68
N GLY A 169 -13.51 -2.88 1.63
CA GLY A 169 -12.56 -3.50 2.56
C GLY A 169 -11.12 -3.59 2.03
N THR A 170 -10.84 -3.09 0.81
CA THR A 170 -9.47 -2.90 0.35
C THR A 170 -8.79 -1.82 1.19
N PRO A 171 -7.62 -2.09 1.82
CA PRO A 171 -6.94 -1.07 2.61
C PRO A 171 -6.42 0.07 1.74
N VAL A 172 -6.76 1.31 2.12
CA VAL A 172 -6.25 2.53 1.50
C VAL A 172 -5.69 3.44 2.59
N TYR A 173 -4.42 3.85 2.46
CA TYR A 173 -3.73 4.67 3.45
C TYR A 173 -3.33 6.02 2.86
N TYR A 174 -3.26 7.03 3.73
CA TYR A 174 -2.81 8.36 3.37
C TYR A 174 -1.35 8.59 3.75
N LEU A 175 -0.55 9.18 2.84
CA LEU A 175 0.90 9.35 3.00
C LEU A 175 1.32 10.75 3.46
N ASN A 176 0.51 11.78 3.21
CA ASN A 176 0.92 13.18 3.28
C ASN A 176 1.28 13.69 4.69
N GLY A 177 0.79 13.04 5.74
CA GLY A 177 1.08 13.47 7.12
C GLY A 177 0.20 14.60 7.66
N SER A 178 -0.82 15.04 6.92
CA SER A 178 -1.61 16.24 7.23
C SER A 178 -2.99 15.96 7.84
N ARG A 179 -3.50 14.71 7.81
CA ARG A 179 -4.82 14.36 8.32
C ARG A 179 -4.74 13.71 9.70
N LEU A 180 -5.65 14.14 10.59
CA LEU A 180 -5.81 13.53 11.91
C LEU A 180 -6.36 12.09 11.79
N PRO A 181 -6.11 11.21 12.77
CA PRO A 181 -6.69 9.86 12.79
C PRO A 181 -8.22 9.87 12.64
N LYS A 182 -8.92 10.74 13.37
CA LYS A 182 -10.39 10.86 13.30
C LYS A 182 -10.90 11.23 11.89
N ASP A 183 -10.16 12.08 11.16
CA ASP A 183 -10.55 12.50 9.81
C ASP A 183 -10.42 11.33 8.83
N LEU A 184 -9.37 10.52 8.96
CA LEU A 184 -9.20 9.30 8.16
C LEU A 184 -10.26 8.25 8.49
N LYS A 185 -10.63 8.12 9.77
CA LYS A 185 -11.72 7.24 10.20
C LYS A 185 -13.05 7.64 9.58
N SER A 186 -13.35 8.94 9.52
CA SER A 186 -14.63 9.45 9.00
C SER A 186 -14.85 9.19 7.51
N ILE A 187 -13.78 8.91 6.75
CA ILE A 187 -13.81 8.60 5.32
C ILE A 187 -13.53 7.13 5.00
N ASP A 188 -13.54 6.24 6.00
CA ASP A 188 -13.24 4.81 5.85
C ASP A 188 -11.85 4.49 5.30
N ALA A 189 -10.86 5.37 5.48
CA ALA A 189 -9.47 5.06 5.21
C ALA A 189 -8.95 3.97 6.16
N ALA A 190 -8.02 3.14 5.71
CA ALA A 190 -7.43 2.08 6.53
C ALA A 190 -6.51 2.61 7.64
N GLY A 191 -5.94 3.80 7.44
CA GLY A 191 -5.08 4.43 8.44
C GLY A 191 -4.06 5.41 7.88
N GLN A 192 -3.04 5.65 8.69
CA GLN A 192 -1.92 6.53 8.38
C GLN A 192 -0.72 5.71 7.88
N ASP A 193 -0.09 6.17 6.79
CA ASP A 193 1.21 5.69 6.33
C ASP A 193 2.15 6.91 6.24
N TYR A 194 2.68 7.35 7.37
CA TYR A 194 3.34 8.64 7.47
C TYR A 194 4.84 8.52 7.71
N HIS A 195 5.57 9.54 7.26
CA HIS A 195 6.99 9.67 7.57
C HIS A 195 7.22 9.71 9.09
N ILE A 196 8.26 9.02 9.57
CA ILE A 196 8.58 8.88 11.00
C ILE A 196 8.58 10.22 11.75
N ASN A 197 9.01 11.31 11.11
CA ASN A 197 9.04 12.64 11.73
C ASN A 197 7.64 13.22 12.01
N VAL A 198 6.59 12.78 11.32
CA VAL A 198 5.21 13.16 11.64
C VAL A 198 4.83 12.54 13.00
N PHE A 199 5.06 11.25 13.18
CA PHE A 199 4.76 10.58 14.44
C PHE A 199 5.62 11.07 15.61
N ARG A 200 6.87 11.47 15.36
CA ARG A 200 7.71 12.12 16.39
C ARG A 200 7.12 13.44 16.87
N ARG A 201 6.49 14.21 16.00
CA ARG A 201 5.79 15.46 16.36
C ARG A 201 4.41 15.24 16.96
N HIS A 202 3.78 14.11 16.65
CA HIS A 202 2.41 13.77 17.04
C HIS A 202 2.36 12.40 17.72
N ILE A 203 3.08 12.24 18.84
CA ILE A 203 3.28 10.95 19.53
C ILE A 203 1.96 10.24 19.86
N GLY A 204 0.89 10.99 20.16
CA GLY A 204 -0.43 10.44 20.46
C GLY A 204 -1.17 9.81 19.27
N TRP A 205 -0.79 10.14 18.04
CA TRP A 205 -1.56 9.68 16.85
C TRP A 205 -1.51 8.18 16.63
N ILE A 206 -0.41 7.52 16.98
CA ILE A 206 -0.31 6.05 16.86
C ILE A 206 -1.37 5.39 17.76
N LYS A 207 -1.45 5.84 19.02
CA LYS A 207 -2.45 5.32 19.97
C LYS A 207 -3.87 5.66 19.50
N GLU A 208 -4.11 6.90 19.07
CA GLU A 208 -5.41 7.33 18.57
C GLU A 208 -5.85 6.50 17.35
N CYS A 209 -4.95 6.21 16.40
CA CYS A 209 -5.24 5.31 15.29
C CYS A 209 -5.70 3.95 15.79
N HIS A 210 -4.96 3.33 16.72
CA HIS A 210 -5.30 2.01 17.25
C HIS A 210 -6.64 2.03 18.00
N ASP A 211 -6.92 3.05 18.81
CA ASP A 211 -8.19 3.22 19.51
C ASP A 211 -9.39 3.34 18.55
N LEU A 212 -9.17 3.93 17.37
CA LEU A 212 -10.16 4.06 16.30
C LEU A 212 -10.24 2.82 15.38
N GLY A 213 -9.41 1.80 15.60
CA GLY A 213 -9.31 0.62 14.74
C GLY A 213 -8.62 0.87 13.41
N LEU A 214 -7.86 1.97 13.31
CA LEU A 214 -7.01 2.28 12.16
C LEU A 214 -5.63 1.62 12.29
N LYS A 215 -4.99 1.37 11.15
CA LYS A 215 -3.62 0.87 11.09
C LYS A 215 -2.62 2.02 10.94
N VAL A 216 -1.37 1.74 11.32
CA VAL A 216 -0.26 2.69 11.19
C VAL A 216 0.87 2.02 10.44
N ASN A 217 1.29 2.63 9.33
CA ASN A 217 2.53 2.34 8.62
C ASN A 217 3.49 3.52 8.81
N VAL A 218 4.78 3.23 8.78
CA VAL A 218 5.83 4.26 8.97
C VAL A 218 6.90 4.09 7.91
N TRP A 219 7.27 5.21 7.27
CA TRP A 219 8.36 5.26 6.31
C TRP A 219 9.42 6.32 6.66
N THR A 220 10.61 6.22 6.05
CA THR A 220 11.79 7.09 6.31
C THR A 220 12.41 7.57 5.01
#